data_d6a2d539497352e337f865c001199385
#
_entry.id   d6a2d539497352e337f865c001199385
#
_cell.length_a   1.000
_cell.length_b   1.000
_cell.length_c   1.000
_cell.angle_alpha   90.00
_cell.angle_beta   90.00
_cell.angle_gamma   90.00
#
_symmetry.space_group_name_H-M   'P 1'
#
loop_
_entity.id
_entity.type
_entity.pdbx_description
1 polymer ?
#
loop_
_entity_poly.entity_id
_entity_poly.type
_entity_poly.pdbx_seq_one_letter_code
_entity_poly.pdbx_strand_id
1 'polypeptide(L)'
;GALPELNLPFKGTEPNAFIVICSTVPDSHYVSVDLGIVAQSMLLQATEIGLGGICIGAFDHAAIKEVLNLPYDPLLVLAIGRPNERIEIVECNEGDSLTYYREGGVHYVPKININNLILK
;
A
#
# COMPACT_ATOMS: atom_id res chain seq x y z
N GLY A 1 5.81 7.81 -6.93
CA GLY A 1 5.02 8.07 -5.72
C GLY A 1 4.60 9.55 -5.67
N ALA A 2 3.79 9.93 -4.69
CA ALA A 2 3.31 11.31 -4.53
C ALA A 2 4.41 12.30 -4.13
N LEU A 3 5.55 11.81 -3.64
CA LEU A 3 6.68 12.60 -3.17
C LEU A 3 8.00 12.07 -3.77
N PRO A 4 8.22 12.20 -5.09
CA PRO A 4 9.40 11.64 -5.76
C PRO A 4 10.71 12.27 -5.29
N GLU A 5 10.68 13.51 -4.81
CA GLU A 5 11.83 14.24 -4.29
C GLU A 5 12.42 13.61 -3.01
N LEU A 6 11.67 12.78 -2.31
CA LEU A 6 12.15 12.16 -1.07
C LEU A 6 13.05 10.93 -1.31
N ASN A 7 13.13 10.43 -2.55
CA ASN A 7 13.93 9.23 -2.88
C ASN A 7 13.72 8.07 -1.89
N LEU A 8 12.46 7.72 -1.66
CA LEU A 8 12.09 6.63 -0.75
C LEU A 8 12.34 5.24 -1.38
N PRO A 9 12.67 4.23 -0.56
CA PRO A 9 12.94 4.30 0.88
C PRO A 9 14.29 4.94 1.21
N PHE A 10 14.42 5.55 2.38
CA PHE A 10 15.72 6.02 2.84
C PHE A 10 16.64 4.83 3.09
N LYS A 11 17.94 4.99 2.80
CA LYS A 11 18.92 3.93 3.01
C LYS A 11 18.88 3.38 4.44
N GLY A 12 18.70 2.07 4.57
CA GLY A 12 18.57 1.36 5.85
C GLY A 12 17.14 1.32 6.41
N THR A 13 16.16 1.82 5.65
CA THR A 13 14.73 1.72 6.00
C THR A 13 13.94 0.90 4.98
N GLU A 14 14.66 0.11 4.17
CA GLU A 14 14.03 -0.75 3.18
C GLU A 14 13.18 -1.84 3.87
N PRO A 15 12.04 -2.21 3.29
CA PRO A 15 11.20 -3.29 3.81
C PRO A 15 11.97 -4.61 3.85
N ASN A 16 11.73 -5.41 4.89
CA ASN A 16 12.41 -6.68 5.07
C ASN A 16 11.69 -7.85 4.40
N ALA A 17 10.44 -7.68 4.01
CA ALA A 17 9.63 -8.71 3.37
C ALA A 17 8.73 -8.11 2.29
N PHE A 18 8.51 -8.92 1.25
CA PHE A 18 7.59 -8.59 0.17
C PHE A 18 6.66 -9.77 -0.06
N ILE A 19 5.38 -9.47 -0.26
CA ILE A 19 4.36 -10.43 -0.68
C ILE A 19 3.96 -10.05 -2.10
N VAL A 20 4.20 -10.95 -3.05
CA VAL A 20 3.77 -10.76 -4.43
C VAL A 20 2.46 -11.49 -4.64
N ILE A 21 1.40 -10.74 -4.91
CA ILE A 21 0.07 -11.30 -5.15
C ILE A 21 -0.09 -11.54 -6.66
N CYS A 22 -0.41 -12.78 -7.02
CA CYS A 22 -0.63 -13.20 -8.40
C CYS A 22 -2.05 -13.75 -8.57
N SER A 23 -2.60 -13.66 -9.79
CA SER A 23 -3.85 -14.34 -10.12
C SER A 23 -3.58 -15.71 -10.74
N THR A 24 -4.33 -16.72 -10.33
CA THR A 24 -4.32 -18.07 -10.90
C THR A 24 -5.40 -18.26 -11.97
N VAL A 25 -6.22 -17.23 -12.19
CA VAL A 25 -7.30 -17.21 -13.17
C VAL A 25 -7.17 -16.01 -14.11
N PRO A 26 -7.78 -16.02 -15.30
CA PRO A 26 -7.77 -14.87 -16.20
C PRO A 26 -8.30 -13.61 -15.53
N ASP A 27 -7.80 -12.45 -15.99
CA ASP A 27 -8.23 -11.15 -15.48
C ASP A 27 -9.73 -10.94 -15.64
N SER A 28 -10.34 -10.40 -14.60
CA SER A 28 -11.76 -10.07 -14.56
C SER A 28 -12.04 -9.03 -13.48
N HIS A 29 -13.25 -8.44 -13.52
CA HIS A 29 -13.69 -7.52 -12.47
C HIS A 29 -13.56 -8.13 -11.06
N TYR A 30 -13.90 -9.41 -10.88
CA TYR A 30 -13.83 -10.08 -9.58
C TYR A 30 -12.39 -10.28 -9.11
N VAL A 31 -11.45 -10.54 -10.00
CA VAL A 31 -10.01 -10.60 -9.64
C VAL A 31 -9.54 -9.27 -9.05
N SER A 32 -9.97 -8.15 -9.62
CA SER A 32 -9.63 -6.82 -9.09
C SER A 32 -10.26 -6.57 -7.71
N VAL A 33 -11.50 -7.01 -7.48
CA VAL A 33 -12.16 -6.92 -6.17
C VAL A 33 -11.44 -7.78 -5.14
N ASP A 34 -11.18 -9.05 -5.47
CA ASP A 34 -10.49 -10.00 -4.60
C ASP A 34 -9.07 -9.51 -4.25
N LEU A 35 -8.36 -8.93 -5.22
CA LEU A 35 -7.04 -8.35 -5.01
C LEU A 35 -7.05 -7.28 -3.91
N GLY A 36 -8.01 -6.36 -3.96
CA GLY A 36 -8.17 -5.33 -2.94
C GLY A 36 -8.50 -5.90 -1.56
N ILE A 37 -9.41 -6.88 -1.50
CA ILE A 37 -9.82 -7.54 -0.24
C ILE A 37 -8.64 -8.29 0.38
N VAL A 38 -7.91 -9.07 -0.41
CA VAL A 38 -6.76 -9.84 0.05
C VAL A 38 -5.66 -8.93 0.54
N ALA A 39 -5.30 -7.90 -0.24
CA ALA A 39 -4.27 -6.94 0.13
C ALA A 39 -4.62 -6.23 1.46
N GLN A 40 -5.84 -5.73 1.59
CA GLN A 40 -6.29 -5.06 2.82
C GLN A 40 -6.29 -6.01 4.02
N SER A 41 -6.73 -7.25 3.85
CA SER A 41 -6.75 -8.25 4.92
C SER A 41 -5.33 -8.55 5.43
N MET A 42 -4.36 -8.69 4.52
CA MET A 42 -2.96 -8.92 4.87
C MET A 42 -2.35 -7.71 5.61
N LEU A 43 -2.66 -6.49 5.16
CA LEU A 43 -2.15 -5.27 5.80
C LEU A 43 -2.76 -5.04 7.18
N LEU A 44 -4.05 -5.35 7.37
CA LEU A 44 -4.69 -5.31 8.70
C LEU A 44 -4.04 -6.32 9.64
N GLN A 45 -3.81 -7.55 9.18
CA GLN A 45 -3.12 -8.57 9.99
C GLN A 45 -1.68 -8.15 10.31
N ALA A 46 -0.96 -7.55 9.37
CA ALA A 46 0.37 -7.00 9.62
C ALA A 46 0.32 -5.95 10.74
N THR A 47 -0.64 -5.05 10.71
CA THR A 47 -0.83 -4.02 11.73
C THR A 47 -1.15 -4.63 13.09
N GLU A 48 -2.00 -5.65 13.15
CA GLU A 48 -2.37 -6.36 14.39
C GLU A 48 -1.15 -6.97 15.10
N ILE A 49 -0.17 -7.44 14.35
CA ILE A 49 1.07 -8.04 14.90
C ILE A 49 2.23 -7.03 15.03
N GLY A 50 1.94 -5.72 14.93
CA GLY A 50 2.92 -4.64 15.13
C GLY A 50 3.84 -4.38 13.93
N LEU A 51 3.45 -4.81 12.74
CA LEU A 51 4.11 -4.48 11.48
C LEU A 51 3.31 -3.41 10.73
N GLY A 52 3.94 -2.80 9.74
CA GLY A 52 3.30 -1.93 8.78
C GLY A 52 3.54 -2.43 7.36
N GLY A 53 2.81 -1.88 6.41
CA GLY A 53 3.00 -2.22 5.02
C GLY A 53 2.40 -1.22 4.05
N ILE A 54 2.80 -1.33 2.80
CA ILE A 54 2.25 -0.53 1.70
C ILE A 54 1.97 -1.40 0.49
N CYS A 55 0.99 -0.96 -0.31
CA CYS A 55 0.74 -1.51 -1.65
C CYS A 55 1.64 -0.82 -2.67
N ILE A 56 2.35 -1.61 -3.46
CA ILE A 56 3.17 -1.15 -4.58
C ILE A 56 2.52 -1.68 -5.87
N GLY A 57 1.87 -0.79 -6.63
CA GLY A 57 1.28 -1.12 -7.93
C GLY A 57 2.16 -0.70 -9.11
N ALA A 58 3.08 0.25 -8.90
CA ALA A 58 3.99 0.75 -9.93
C ALA A 58 5.32 -0.01 -9.89
N PHE A 59 5.38 -1.16 -10.55
CA PHE A 59 6.60 -1.97 -10.68
C PHE A 59 6.67 -2.61 -12.09
N ASP A 60 7.83 -3.12 -12.46
CA ASP A 60 8.00 -3.88 -13.70
C ASP A 60 7.51 -5.32 -13.49
N HIS A 61 6.31 -5.62 -13.98
CA HIS A 61 5.64 -6.92 -13.84
C HIS A 61 6.45 -8.04 -14.50
N ALA A 62 7.03 -7.78 -15.67
CA ALA A 62 7.81 -8.78 -16.41
C ALA A 62 9.11 -9.10 -15.68
N ALA A 63 9.83 -8.09 -15.21
CA ALA A 63 11.05 -8.26 -14.45
C ALA A 63 10.83 -9.04 -13.14
N ILE A 64 9.77 -8.70 -12.37
CA ILE A 64 9.44 -9.42 -11.13
C ILE A 64 9.08 -10.87 -11.42
N LYS A 65 8.29 -11.12 -12.47
CA LYS A 65 7.92 -12.48 -12.89
C LYS A 65 9.14 -13.31 -13.23
N GLU A 66 10.06 -12.74 -13.99
CA GLU A 66 11.31 -13.43 -14.42
C GLU A 66 12.23 -13.70 -13.24
N VAL A 67 12.58 -12.67 -12.46
CA VAL A 67 13.55 -12.77 -11.35
C VAL A 67 13.09 -13.74 -10.28
N LEU A 68 11.79 -13.78 -9.98
CA LEU A 68 11.21 -14.67 -8.98
C LEU A 68 10.73 -16.01 -9.57
N ASN A 69 10.87 -16.21 -10.88
CA ASN A 69 10.40 -17.40 -11.60
C ASN A 69 8.93 -17.74 -11.27
N LEU A 70 8.06 -16.72 -11.32
CA LEU A 70 6.66 -16.88 -10.96
C LEU A 70 5.88 -17.60 -12.08
N PRO A 71 5.02 -18.59 -11.73
CA PRO A 71 4.20 -19.27 -12.73
C PRO A 71 3.02 -18.41 -13.21
N TYR A 72 2.68 -17.34 -12.47
CA TYR A 72 1.55 -16.45 -12.73
C TYR A 72 2.00 -15.00 -12.82
N ASP A 73 1.16 -14.14 -13.41
CA ASP A 73 1.45 -12.72 -13.53
C ASP A 73 1.27 -12.01 -12.18
N PRO A 74 2.27 -11.25 -11.72
CA PRO A 74 2.17 -10.48 -10.49
C PRO A 74 1.21 -9.30 -10.70
N LEU A 75 0.26 -9.11 -9.78
CA LEU A 75 -0.75 -8.06 -9.82
C LEU A 75 -0.43 -6.91 -8.87
N LEU A 76 0.09 -7.24 -7.69
CA LEU A 76 0.38 -6.28 -6.64
C LEU A 76 1.52 -6.79 -5.76
N VAL A 77 2.35 -5.87 -5.27
CA VAL A 77 3.37 -6.19 -4.27
C VAL A 77 3.00 -5.48 -2.98
N LEU A 78 3.01 -6.21 -1.87
CA LEU A 78 2.95 -5.64 -0.53
C LEU A 78 4.37 -5.63 0.05
N ALA A 79 4.85 -4.46 0.42
CA ALA A 79 6.08 -4.34 1.19
C ALA A 79 5.72 -4.28 2.68
N ILE A 80 6.31 -5.18 3.47
CA ILE A 80 6.00 -5.35 4.90
C ILE A 80 7.28 -5.13 5.70
N GLY A 81 7.15 -4.41 6.80
CA GLY A 81 8.29 -4.14 7.68
C GLY A 81 7.85 -3.58 9.03
N ARG A 82 8.81 -3.39 9.92
CA ARG A 82 8.55 -2.71 11.18
C ARG A 82 8.51 -1.20 10.93
N PRO A 83 7.41 -0.49 11.29
CA PRO A 83 7.32 0.96 11.11
C PRO A 83 8.47 1.69 11.83
N ASN A 84 9.08 2.64 11.15
CA ASN A 84 10.14 3.49 11.71
C ASN A 84 9.72 4.97 11.78
N GLU A 85 8.45 5.26 11.53
CA GLU A 85 7.88 6.59 11.66
C GLU A 85 6.54 6.53 12.38
N ARG A 86 6.17 7.62 13.03
CA ARG A 86 4.85 7.80 13.59
C ARG A 86 3.90 8.21 12.45
N ILE A 87 2.80 7.48 12.32
CA ILE A 87 1.77 7.78 11.33
C ILE A 87 0.53 8.29 12.06
N GLU A 88 -0.02 9.40 11.59
CA GLU A 88 -1.29 9.95 12.10
C GLU A 88 -2.28 10.13 10.96
N ILE A 89 -3.52 9.66 11.20
CA ILE A 89 -4.63 9.92 10.31
C ILE A 89 -5.22 11.27 10.67
N VAL A 90 -5.37 12.15 9.67
CA VAL A 90 -6.05 13.43 9.82
C VAL A 90 -7.33 13.42 9.02
N GLU A 91 -8.42 13.87 9.65
CA GLU A 91 -9.70 14.01 8.97
C GLU A 91 -9.67 15.20 8.01
N CYS A 92 -10.28 15.00 6.85
CA CYS A 92 -10.50 16.05 5.85
C CYS A 92 -11.92 15.95 5.28
N ASN A 93 -12.36 16.99 4.59
CA ASN A 93 -13.66 17.03 3.95
C ASN A 93 -13.58 16.60 2.48
N GLU A 94 -14.74 16.41 1.85
CA GLU A 94 -14.83 16.22 0.42
C GLU A 94 -14.26 17.46 -0.31
N GLY A 95 -13.37 17.23 -1.28
CA GLY A 95 -12.68 18.28 -2.04
C GLY A 95 -11.34 18.72 -1.46
N ASP A 96 -11.02 18.36 -0.21
CA ASP A 96 -9.70 18.61 0.37
C ASP A 96 -8.63 17.69 -0.27
N SER A 97 -7.36 18.09 -0.16
CA SER A 97 -6.24 17.26 -0.65
C SER A 97 -6.09 16.00 0.19
N LEU A 98 -6.04 14.85 -0.48
CA LEU A 98 -5.72 13.55 0.13
C LEU A 98 -4.22 13.23 0.11
N THR A 99 -3.39 14.17 -0.34
CA THR A 99 -1.95 13.97 -0.40
C THR A 99 -1.37 13.89 1.00
N TYR A 100 -0.72 12.77 1.30
CA TYR A 100 -0.01 12.62 2.57
C TYR A 100 1.22 13.54 2.63
N TYR A 101 1.60 13.95 3.84
CA TYR A 101 2.73 14.84 4.07
C TYR A 101 3.48 14.48 5.35
N ARG A 102 4.68 15.03 5.53
CA ARG A 102 5.51 14.84 6.72
C ARG A 102 5.83 16.17 7.36
N GLU A 103 5.64 16.24 8.66
CA GLU A 103 5.96 17.41 9.46
C GLU A 103 6.38 16.99 10.88
N GLY A 104 7.44 17.57 11.42
CA GLY A 104 7.90 17.30 12.79
C GLY A 104 8.21 15.81 13.08
N GLY A 105 8.61 15.03 12.07
CA GLY A 105 8.89 13.61 12.22
C GLY A 105 7.64 12.70 12.23
N VAL A 106 6.48 13.26 11.93
CA VAL A 106 5.21 12.54 11.82
C VAL A 106 4.77 12.48 10.35
N HIS A 107 4.28 11.33 9.94
CA HIS A 107 3.68 11.11 8.63
C HIS A 107 2.15 11.24 8.74
N TYR A 108 1.61 12.31 8.21
CA TYR A 108 0.17 12.59 8.20
C TYR A 108 -0.50 12.03 6.97
N VAL A 109 -1.58 11.28 7.19
CA VAL A 109 -2.36 10.64 6.11
C VAL A 109 -3.80 11.17 6.16
N PRO A 110 -4.18 12.10 5.25
CA PRO A 110 -5.53 12.61 5.17
C PRO A 110 -6.52 11.51 4.76
N LYS A 111 -7.67 11.47 5.46
CA LYS A 111 -8.80 10.59 5.16
C LYS A 111 -10.10 11.38 5.24
N ILE A 112 -10.98 11.18 4.25
CA ILE A 112 -12.29 11.82 4.23
C ILE A 112 -13.09 11.35 5.45
N ASN A 113 -13.71 12.31 6.15
CA ASN A 113 -14.58 12.02 7.28
C ASN A 113 -15.70 11.08 6.85
N ILE A 114 -15.98 10.07 7.69
CA ILE A 114 -16.96 9.03 7.39
C ILE A 114 -18.37 9.60 7.12
N ASN A 115 -18.73 10.70 7.76
CA ASN A 115 -20.04 11.35 7.54
C ASN A 115 -20.19 11.92 6.12
N ASN A 116 -19.07 12.17 5.41
CA ASN A 116 -19.07 12.64 4.02
C ASN A 116 -19.08 11.46 3.01
N LEU A 117 -18.87 10.23 3.48
CA LEU A 117 -18.87 9.03 2.66
C LEU A 117 -20.23 8.31 2.66
N ILE A 118 -21.08 8.61 3.60
CA ILE A 118 -22.40 7.96 3.76
C ILE A 118 -23.46 8.84 3.12
N LEU A 119 -24.07 8.35 2.06
CA LEU A 119 -25.28 8.97 1.49
C LEU A 119 -26.45 8.73 2.44
N LYS A 120 -27.14 9.82 2.78
CA LYS A 120 -28.36 9.81 3.62
C LYS A 120 -29.59 9.83 2.74
#